data_4082cc8ccf0ed76c9f6f3da327e2bb60
#
_entry.id   4082cc8ccf0ed76c9f6f3da327e2bb60
#
_cell.length_a   1.000
_cell.length_b   1.000
_cell.length_c   1.000
_cell.angle_alpha   90.00
_cell.angle_beta   90.00
_cell.angle_gamma   90.00
#
_symmetry.space_group_name_H-M   'P 1'
#
loop_
_entity.id
_entity.type
_entity.pdbx_description
1 polymer ?
#
loop_
_entity_poly.entity_id
_entity_poly.type
_entity_poly.pdbx_seq_one_letter_code
_entity_poly.pdbx_strand_id
1 'polypeptide(L)'
;MSHIIFSAFSDEYATSFDEQLTGMNALDIEHIELRFVDGRSVADLSPEEGKELKKRLDGKGITVSAIGSPLGKIRLNGDLRGHMETAERIFELANVMETKLIRMFSFYAPKGEDIHSLRDEAFGAVADMLALAKKYGVTLCHENEARIYGNTDAYCRELLDAFGGELKCVFDMGNFVLEGVEPYPAYELLKKDIAYFHIKDALFAGAIVPPGKRDARIKEILQAHTQYAKDDFFVSLEPHLQLFSGLNQLTGRGFDNPYKYESLTVAFEDATKKLRELIG
;
A
#
# COMPACT_ATOMS: atom_id res chain seq x y z
N MET A 1 -5.49 6.82 -23.90
CA MET A 1 -5.66 7.12 -22.47
C MET A 1 -5.56 5.80 -21.72
N SER A 2 -4.83 5.75 -20.65
CA SER A 2 -4.74 4.59 -19.76
C SER A 2 -6.06 4.39 -19.00
N HIS A 3 -6.30 3.16 -18.54
CA HIS A 3 -7.48 2.83 -17.74
C HIS A 3 -7.06 2.59 -16.28
N ILE A 4 -7.98 2.88 -15.39
CA ILE A 4 -7.87 2.54 -13.98
C ILE A 4 -8.29 1.08 -13.80
N ILE A 5 -7.43 0.27 -13.20
CA ILE A 5 -7.74 -1.09 -12.77
C ILE A 5 -8.02 -1.05 -11.28
N PHE A 6 -9.25 -1.40 -10.88
CA PHE A 6 -9.66 -1.36 -9.49
C PHE A 6 -9.07 -2.54 -8.72
N SER A 7 -8.41 -2.26 -7.62
CA SER A 7 -7.89 -3.21 -6.64
C SER A 7 -8.26 -2.77 -5.23
N ALA A 8 -8.07 -3.64 -4.24
CA ALA A 8 -8.39 -3.31 -2.86
C ALA A 8 -7.63 -4.16 -1.85
N PHE A 9 -7.45 -3.63 -0.66
CA PHE A 9 -7.07 -4.40 0.53
C PHE A 9 -8.30 -5.14 1.08
N SER A 10 -8.51 -6.37 0.64
CA SER A 10 -9.69 -7.17 0.99
C SER A 10 -9.82 -7.47 2.48
N ASP A 11 -8.72 -7.43 3.23
CA ASP A 11 -8.70 -7.61 4.69
C ASP A 11 -9.38 -6.48 5.47
N GLU A 12 -9.69 -5.36 4.82
CA GLU A 12 -10.55 -4.31 5.39
C GLU A 12 -12.04 -4.58 5.22
N TYR A 13 -12.42 -5.54 4.37
CA TYR A 13 -13.80 -6.00 4.22
C TYR A 13 -14.18 -7.02 5.31
N ALA A 14 -13.31 -8.02 5.55
CA ALA A 14 -13.53 -9.07 6.54
C ALA A 14 -12.20 -9.70 7.01
N THR A 15 -12.19 -10.33 8.18
CA THR A 15 -11.01 -11.06 8.69
C THR A 15 -10.83 -12.41 7.98
N SER A 16 -11.91 -13.17 7.79
CA SER A 16 -11.90 -14.46 7.09
C SER A 16 -11.59 -14.27 5.61
N PHE A 17 -10.61 -15.01 5.08
CA PHE A 17 -10.23 -14.88 3.68
C PHE A 17 -11.32 -15.31 2.71
N ASP A 18 -12.13 -16.33 3.06
CA ASP A 18 -13.26 -16.71 2.23
C ASP A 18 -14.36 -15.64 2.17
N GLU A 19 -14.56 -14.91 3.28
CA GLU A 19 -15.46 -13.74 3.30
C GLU A 19 -14.86 -12.57 2.50
N GLN A 20 -13.55 -12.35 2.59
CA GLN A 20 -12.86 -11.36 1.75
C GLN A 20 -13.12 -11.62 0.26
N LEU A 21 -12.83 -12.84 -0.22
CA LEU A 21 -13.00 -13.19 -1.63
C LEU A 21 -14.48 -13.13 -2.07
N THR A 22 -15.40 -13.56 -1.20
CA THR A 22 -16.82 -13.48 -1.48
C THR A 22 -17.29 -12.03 -1.58
N GLY A 23 -16.79 -11.15 -0.68
CA GLY A 23 -17.10 -9.73 -0.72
C GLY A 23 -16.51 -9.03 -1.95
N MET A 24 -15.29 -9.36 -2.34
CA MET A 24 -14.68 -8.79 -3.55
C MET A 24 -15.50 -9.14 -4.80
N ASN A 25 -15.93 -10.40 -4.95
CA ASN A 25 -16.79 -10.81 -6.04
C ASN A 25 -18.17 -10.13 -6.01
N ALA A 26 -18.77 -9.97 -4.82
CA ALA A 26 -20.05 -9.25 -4.68
C ALA A 26 -19.95 -7.76 -5.05
N LEU A 27 -18.74 -7.21 -4.95
CA LEU A 27 -18.43 -5.82 -5.30
C LEU A 27 -17.81 -5.68 -6.70
N ASP A 28 -17.78 -6.74 -7.53
CA ASP A 28 -17.12 -6.75 -8.84
C ASP A 28 -15.67 -6.22 -8.77
N ILE A 29 -14.90 -6.67 -7.78
CA ILE A 29 -13.47 -6.37 -7.61
C ILE A 29 -12.68 -7.64 -7.94
N GLU A 30 -12.00 -7.63 -9.07
CA GLU A 30 -11.26 -8.79 -9.60
C GLU A 30 -9.80 -8.85 -9.17
N HIS A 31 -9.29 -7.76 -8.57
CA HIS A 31 -7.91 -7.64 -8.15
C HIS A 31 -7.83 -7.25 -6.68
N ILE A 32 -6.91 -7.88 -5.93
CA ILE A 32 -6.64 -7.50 -4.55
C ILE A 32 -5.16 -7.18 -4.32
N GLU A 33 -4.89 -6.25 -3.43
CA GLU A 33 -3.58 -6.09 -2.85
C GLU A 33 -3.52 -6.96 -1.58
N LEU A 34 -2.73 -8.04 -1.64
CA LEU A 34 -2.74 -9.09 -0.63
C LEU A 34 -1.88 -8.67 0.58
N ARG A 35 -2.50 -8.53 1.76
CA ARG A 35 -1.84 -8.08 2.99
C ARG A 35 -2.07 -9.00 4.19
N PHE A 36 -3.32 -9.28 4.53
CA PHE A 36 -3.69 -10.20 5.61
C PHE A 36 -4.64 -11.29 5.12
N VAL A 37 -4.39 -12.51 5.60
CA VAL A 37 -5.18 -13.70 5.30
C VAL A 37 -5.55 -14.38 6.60
N ASP A 38 -6.85 -14.51 6.88
CA ASP A 38 -7.36 -15.09 8.12
C ASP A 38 -6.71 -14.46 9.38
N GLY A 39 -6.51 -13.13 9.35
CA GLY A 39 -5.90 -12.34 10.42
C GLY A 39 -4.38 -12.45 10.55
N ARG A 40 -3.70 -13.18 9.66
CA ARG A 40 -2.24 -13.31 9.62
C ARG A 40 -1.63 -12.46 8.50
N SER A 41 -0.51 -11.84 8.77
CA SER A 41 0.27 -11.13 7.74
C SER A 41 0.77 -12.09 6.66
N VAL A 42 0.81 -11.62 5.42
CA VAL A 42 1.45 -12.37 4.31
C VAL A 42 2.93 -12.66 4.57
N ALA A 43 3.58 -11.87 5.42
CA ALA A 43 4.96 -12.07 5.85
C ALA A 43 5.16 -13.34 6.70
N ASP A 44 4.07 -13.87 7.27
CA ASP A 44 4.06 -15.04 8.18
C ASP A 44 3.62 -16.32 7.46
N LEU A 45 3.33 -16.25 6.16
CA LEU A 45 2.90 -17.41 5.38
C LEU A 45 4.11 -18.27 4.93
N SER A 46 3.94 -19.58 5.00
CA SER A 46 4.87 -20.52 4.38
C SER A 46 4.66 -20.60 2.86
N PRO A 47 5.64 -21.10 2.10
CA PRO A 47 5.48 -21.32 0.66
C PRO A 47 4.31 -22.26 0.30
N GLU A 48 4.04 -23.26 1.14
CA GLU A 48 2.93 -24.19 0.95
C GLU A 48 1.59 -23.50 1.16
N GLU A 49 1.46 -22.69 2.22
CA GLU A 49 0.28 -21.87 2.46
C GLU A 49 0.05 -20.89 1.31
N GLY A 50 1.12 -20.30 0.76
CA GLY A 50 1.04 -19.45 -0.43
C GLY A 50 0.43 -20.17 -1.64
N LYS A 51 0.85 -21.40 -1.92
CA LYS A 51 0.29 -22.20 -3.02
C LYS A 51 -1.18 -22.56 -2.82
N GLU A 52 -1.57 -22.85 -1.58
CA GLU A 52 -2.98 -23.13 -1.27
C GLU A 52 -3.83 -21.85 -1.40
N LEU A 53 -3.29 -20.73 -0.96
CA LEU A 53 -3.92 -19.43 -1.12
C LEU A 53 -4.16 -19.08 -2.60
N LYS A 54 -3.18 -19.32 -3.48
CA LYS A 54 -3.32 -19.12 -4.93
C LYS A 54 -4.48 -19.92 -5.50
N LYS A 55 -4.66 -21.19 -5.10
CA LYS A 55 -5.79 -22.02 -5.54
C LYS A 55 -7.13 -21.43 -5.11
N ARG A 56 -7.22 -20.87 -3.88
CA ARG A 56 -8.46 -20.23 -3.40
C ARG A 56 -8.78 -19.00 -4.24
N LEU A 57 -7.77 -18.19 -4.56
CA LEU A 57 -7.89 -17.02 -5.45
C LEU A 57 -8.37 -17.41 -6.85
N ASP A 58 -7.69 -18.38 -7.46
CA ASP A 58 -8.03 -18.89 -8.80
C ASP A 58 -9.45 -19.46 -8.86
N GLY A 59 -9.84 -20.20 -7.82
CA GLY A 59 -11.20 -20.74 -7.70
C GLY A 59 -12.31 -19.69 -7.59
N LYS A 60 -11.93 -18.43 -7.27
CA LYS A 60 -12.85 -17.28 -7.21
C LYS A 60 -12.66 -16.30 -8.38
N GLY A 61 -11.70 -16.55 -9.29
CA GLY A 61 -11.39 -15.65 -10.39
C GLY A 61 -10.75 -14.32 -9.94
N ILE A 62 -10.14 -14.29 -8.75
CA ILE A 62 -9.49 -13.09 -8.20
C ILE A 62 -7.98 -13.19 -8.41
N THR A 63 -7.35 -12.13 -8.84
CA THR A 63 -5.90 -12.01 -9.03
C THR A 63 -5.27 -11.07 -8.02
N VAL A 64 -3.95 -11.16 -7.84
CA VAL A 64 -3.20 -10.29 -6.93
C VAL A 64 -2.53 -9.17 -7.72
N SER A 65 -2.93 -7.94 -7.49
CA SER A 65 -2.32 -6.75 -8.11
C SER A 65 -0.92 -6.46 -7.55
N ALA A 66 -0.78 -6.56 -6.24
CA ALA A 66 0.47 -6.33 -5.51
C ALA A 66 0.47 -7.08 -4.18
N ILE A 67 1.65 -7.26 -3.59
CA ILE A 67 1.78 -7.71 -2.20
C ILE A 67 1.90 -6.49 -1.29
N GLY A 68 0.89 -6.27 -0.44
CA GLY A 68 0.85 -5.23 0.59
C GLY A 68 1.76 -5.58 1.78
N SER A 69 3.05 -5.69 1.54
CA SER A 69 4.02 -6.21 2.51
C SER A 69 4.37 -5.20 3.60
N PRO A 70 4.82 -5.66 4.79
CA PRO A 70 5.34 -4.79 5.84
C PRO A 70 6.85 -4.51 5.69
N LEU A 71 7.49 -4.82 4.56
CA LEU A 71 8.92 -4.64 4.35
C LEU A 71 9.34 -3.18 4.59
N GLY A 72 10.38 -2.99 5.38
CA GLY A 72 10.83 -1.67 5.83
C GLY A 72 10.11 -1.10 7.05
N LYS A 73 9.02 -1.70 7.55
CA LYS A 73 8.40 -1.33 8.85
C LYS A 73 9.16 -1.92 10.04
N ILE A 74 10.47 -1.72 10.06
CA ILE A 74 11.38 -2.12 11.14
C ILE A 74 12.33 -0.95 11.44
N ARG A 75 12.86 -0.91 12.66
CA ARG A 75 13.90 0.08 13.02
C ARG A 75 15.25 -0.29 12.41
N LEU A 76 16.04 0.70 12.01
CA LEU A 76 17.37 0.50 11.44
C LEU A 76 18.34 -0.25 12.38
N ASN A 77 18.14 -0.17 13.69
CA ASN A 77 18.89 -0.95 14.69
C ASN A 77 18.19 -2.25 15.10
N GLY A 78 17.16 -2.69 14.37
CA GLY A 78 16.46 -3.97 14.59
C GLY A 78 17.17 -5.15 13.94
N ASP A 79 16.50 -6.29 13.89
CA ASP A 79 16.99 -7.49 13.20
C ASP A 79 16.81 -7.36 11.68
N LEU A 80 17.69 -6.58 11.05
CA LEU A 80 17.69 -6.39 9.59
C LEU A 80 17.96 -7.70 8.85
N ARG A 81 18.74 -8.62 9.43
CA ARG A 81 19.00 -9.93 8.80
C ARG A 81 17.73 -10.77 8.72
N GLY A 82 17.02 -10.96 9.82
CA GLY A 82 15.74 -11.67 9.83
C GLY A 82 14.69 -10.97 8.96
N HIS A 83 14.78 -9.65 8.83
CA HIS A 83 13.92 -8.88 7.95
C HIS A 83 14.21 -9.17 6.45
N MET A 84 15.48 -9.35 6.07
CA MET A 84 15.85 -9.78 4.72
C MET A 84 15.41 -11.21 4.41
N GLU A 85 15.47 -12.13 5.39
CA GLU A 85 14.91 -13.49 5.24
C GLU A 85 13.38 -13.46 5.05
N THR A 86 12.70 -12.50 5.69
CA THR A 86 11.27 -12.24 5.46
C THR A 86 11.02 -11.69 4.07
N ALA A 87 11.90 -10.80 3.57
CA ALA A 87 11.79 -10.27 2.22
C ALA A 87 11.89 -11.38 1.16
N GLU A 88 12.81 -12.34 1.33
CA GLU A 88 12.93 -13.49 0.42
C GLU A 88 11.61 -14.27 0.34
N ARG A 89 11.00 -14.60 1.48
CA ARG A 89 9.70 -15.32 1.50
C ARG A 89 8.59 -14.54 0.81
N ILE A 90 8.55 -13.22 1.03
CA ILE A 90 7.56 -12.34 0.36
C ILE A 90 7.79 -12.30 -1.16
N PHE A 91 9.03 -12.29 -1.62
CA PHE A 91 9.36 -12.29 -3.05
C PHE A 91 8.99 -13.63 -3.71
N GLU A 92 9.21 -14.74 -3.01
CA GLU A 92 8.72 -16.06 -3.43
C GLU A 92 7.20 -16.10 -3.50
N LEU A 93 6.52 -15.55 -2.48
CA LEU A 93 5.05 -15.45 -2.46
C LEU A 93 4.55 -14.61 -3.65
N ALA A 94 5.17 -13.48 -3.95
CA ALA A 94 4.79 -12.65 -5.09
C ALA A 94 4.86 -13.43 -6.41
N ASN A 95 5.90 -14.25 -6.59
CA ASN A 95 6.03 -15.11 -7.76
C ASN A 95 4.96 -16.21 -7.80
N VAL A 96 4.59 -16.80 -6.65
CA VAL A 96 3.46 -17.76 -6.57
C VAL A 96 2.13 -17.07 -6.92
N MET A 97 1.94 -15.84 -6.48
CA MET A 97 0.73 -15.03 -6.75
C MET A 97 0.71 -14.42 -8.16
N GLU A 98 1.78 -14.62 -8.96
CA GLU A 98 1.91 -14.09 -10.32
C GLU A 98 1.87 -12.56 -10.39
N THR A 99 2.24 -11.88 -9.28
CA THR A 99 2.42 -10.42 -9.26
C THR A 99 3.90 -10.03 -9.20
N LYS A 100 4.22 -8.84 -9.69
CA LYS A 100 5.57 -8.28 -9.64
C LYS A 100 5.69 -7.12 -8.66
N LEU A 101 4.58 -6.52 -8.26
CA LEU A 101 4.59 -5.33 -7.43
C LEU A 101 4.56 -5.70 -5.94
N ILE A 102 5.49 -5.15 -5.18
CA ILE A 102 5.59 -5.36 -3.73
C ILE A 102 5.75 -4.01 -3.05
N ARG A 103 4.77 -3.67 -2.19
CA ARG A 103 4.88 -2.50 -1.34
C ARG A 103 6.00 -2.66 -0.33
N MET A 104 6.74 -1.55 -0.08
CA MET A 104 7.71 -1.44 0.98
C MET A 104 7.75 -0.04 1.61
N PHE A 105 8.49 0.09 2.71
CA PHE A 105 8.69 1.32 3.46
C PHE A 105 10.18 1.61 3.66
N SER A 106 10.53 2.84 4.04
CA SER A 106 11.93 3.29 4.17
C SER A 106 12.44 3.34 5.61
N PHE A 107 12.07 2.38 6.43
CA PHE A 107 12.51 2.12 7.80
C PHE A 107 12.14 3.18 8.83
N TYR A 108 12.15 2.77 10.10
CA TYR A 108 12.03 3.65 11.25
C TYR A 108 13.39 3.94 11.87
N ALA A 109 13.55 5.13 12.45
CA ALA A 109 14.71 5.42 13.29
C ALA A 109 14.75 4.58 14.57
N PRO A 110 15.91 4.36 15.17
CA PRO A 110 16.03 3.97 16.56
C PRO A 110 15.23 4.91 17.48
N LYS A 111 14.85 4.40 18.67
CA LYS A 111 14.02 5.20 19.58
C LYS A 111 14.77 6.48 20.02
N GLY A 112 14.15 7.62 19.79
CA GLY A 112 14.68 8.93 20.16
C GLY A 112 15.57 9.59 19.12
N GLU A 113 15.78 8.96 17.98
CA GLU A 113 16.53 9.52 16.85
C GLU A 113 15.59 10.03 15.75
N ASP A 114 16.08 10.96 14.94
CA ASP A 114 15.40 11.44 13.74
C ASP A 114 15.81 10.60 12.54
N ILE A 115 14.84 10.03 11.83
CA ILE A 115 15.08 9.18 10.66
C ILE A 115 15.82 9.92 9.54
N HIS A 116 15.60 11.23 9.40
CA HIS A 116 16.23 12.01 8.35
C HIS A 116 17.72 12.28 8.62
N SER A 117 18.17 12.17 9.88
CA SER A 117 19.60 12.18 10.23
C SER A 117 20.32 10.86 9.90
N LEU A 118 19.58 9.79 9.62
CA LEU A 118 20.06 8.43 9.32
C LEU A 118 19.86 8.08 7.83
N ARG A 119 20.03 9.08 6.98
CA ARG A 119 19.82 8.96 5.53
C ARG A 119 20.61 7.81 4.92
N ASP A 120 21.90 7.77 5.17
CA ASP A 120 22.79 6.80 4.52
C ASP A 120 22.50 5.37 4.98
N GLU A 121 22.14 5.18 6.25
CA GLU A 121 21.71 3.89 6.80
C GLU A 121 20.38 3.44 6.19
N ALA A 122 19.40 4.34 6.09
CA ALA A 122 18.11 4.04 5.47
C ALA A 122 18.27 3.68 3.98
N PHE A 123 19.08 4.43 3.25
CA PHE A 123 19.35 4.19 1.83
C PHE A 123 20.16 2.89 1.63
N GLY A 124 21.13 2.59 2.50
CA GLY A 124 21.85 1.33 2.48
C GLY A 124 20.91 0.13 2.66
N ALA A 125 20.00 0.19 3.62
CA ALA A 125 19.03 -0.88 3.84
C ALA A 125 18.04 -1.04 2.67
N VAL A 126 17.60 0.05 2.04
CA VAL A 126 16.78 0.00 0.80
C VAL A 126 17.57 -0.59 -0.35
N ALA A 127 18.85 -0.23 -0.52
CA ALA A 127 19.72 -0.76 -1.57
C ALA A 127 19.89 -2.28 -1.45
N ASP A 128 20.12 -2.80 -0.24
CA ASP A 128 20.22 -4.25 0.01
C ASP A 128 18.93 -4.98 -0.38
N MET A 129 17.78 -4.40 -0.05
CA MET A 129 16.49 -4.97 -0.39
C MET A 129 16.23 -4.94 -1.90
N LEU A 130 16.59 -3.86 -2.61
CA LEU A 130 16.52 -3.78 -4.07
C LEU A 130 17.42 -4.80 -4.76
N ALA A 131 18.65 -4.97 -4.25
CA ALA A 131 19.58 -5.97 -4.77
C ALA A 131 19.03 -7.40 -4.63
N LEU A 132 18.30 -7.68 -3.54
CA LEU A 132 17.61 -8.95 -3.34
C LEU A 132 16.40 -9.08 -4.28
N ALA A 133 15.54 -8.07 -4.37
CA ALA A 133 14.34 -8.06 -5.23
C ALA A 133 14.68 -8.34 -6.70
N LYS A 134 15.79 -7.81 -7.17
CA LYS A 134 16.30 -8.04 -8.52
C LYS A 134 16.56 -9.51 -8.84
N LYS A 135 17.02 -10.29 -7.84
CA LYS A 135 17.26 -11.74 -8.01
C LYS A 135 15.96 -12.53 -8.21
N TYR A 136 14.87 -12.03 -7.61
CA TYR A 136 13.53 -12.63 -7.69
C TYR A 136 12.69 -12.09 -8.85
N GLY A 137 13.18 -11.07 -9.57
CA GLY A 137 12.48 -10.44 -10.69
C GLY A 137 11.21 -9.72 -10.27
N VAL A 138 11.20 -9.12 -9.07
CA VAL A 138 10.09 -8.33 -8.51
C VAL A 138 10.46 -6.85 -8.42
N THR A 139 9.45 -5.99 -8.34
CA THR A 139 9.58 -4.54 -8.26
C THR A 139 9.15 -4.05 -6.89
N LEU A 140 10.05 -3.40 -6.18
CA LEU A 140 9.72 -2.74 -4.92
C LEU A 140 9.09 -1.37 -5.17
N CYS A 141 7.98 -1.11 -4.48
CA CYS A 141 7.23 0.13 -4.57
C CYS A 141 7.15 0.77 -3.18
N HIS A 142 7.85 1.89 -3.01
CA HIS A 142 7.87 2.63 -1.74
C HIS A 142 6.55 3.38 -1.53
N GLU A 143 5.89 3.12 -0.42
CA GLU A 143 4.72 3.89 0.03
C GLU A 143 5.16 5.02 0.96
N ASN A 144 4.65 6.23 0.72
CA ASN A 144 4.78 7.35 1.65
C ASN A 144 3.96 7.07 2.92
N GLU A 145 4.63 7.12 4.08
CA GLU A 145 4.02 6.77 5.37
C GLU A 145 4.68 7.58 6.50
N ALA A 146 3.95 7.78 7.58
CA ALA A 146 4.45 8.48 8.77
C ALA A 146 5.69 7.81 9.40
N ARG A 147 6.60 8.64 9.90
CA ARG A 147 7.77 8.23 10.72
C ARG A 147 8.84 7.41 10.01
N ILE A 148 8.72 7.15 8.72
CA ILE A 148 9.77 6.56 7.89
C ILE A 148 10.54 7.65 7.14
N TYR A 149 11.62 7.32 6.46
CA TYR A 149 12.41 8.33 5.73
C TYR A 149 11.54 9.05 4.67
N GLY A 150 10.83 8.33 3.85
CA GLY A 150 9.96 8.88 2.79
C GLY A 150 8.56 9.25 3.30
N ASN A 151 8.45 10.08 4.32
CA ASN A 151 7.17 10.53 4.88
C ASN A 151 6.58 11.76 4.17
N THR A 152 7.41 12.57 3.50
CA THR A 152 6.97 13.71 2.71
C THR A 152 7.33 13.54 1.24
N ASP A 153 6.75 14.36 0.39
CA ASP A 153 7.00 14.36 -1.05
C ASP A 153 8.47 14.62 -1.40
N ALA A 154 9.12 15.56 -0.71
CA ALA A 154 10.53 15.88 -0.88
C ALA A 154 11.43 14.68 -0.53
N TYR A 155 11.20 14.02 0.60
CA TYR A 155 11.97 12.84 0.98
C TYR A 155 11.65 11.61 0.13
N CYS A 156 10.41 11.46 -0.34
CA CYS A 156 10.06 10.46 -1.35
C CYS A 156 10.83 10.71 -2.66
N ARG A 157 10.91 11.99 -3.11
CA ARG A 157 11.64 12.32 -4.33
C ARG A 157 13.13 12.02 -4.20
N GLU A 158 13.75 12.39 -3.07
CA GLU A 158 15.15 12.11 -2.80
C GLU A 158 15.44 10.60 -2.83
N LEU A 159 14.58 9.80 -2.17
CA LEU A 159 14.70 8.35 -2.13
C LEU A 159 14.61 7.74 -3.55
N LEU A 160 13.60 8.14 -4.34
CA LEU A 160 13.39 7.63 -5.69
C LEU A 160 14.51 8.04 -6.66
N ASP A 161 15.04 9.25 -6.54
CA ASP A 161 16.14 9.74 -7.37
C ASP A 161 17.43 8.96 -7.09
N ALA A 162 17.68 8.57 -5.85
CA ALA A 162 18.88 7.82 -5.48
C ALA A 162 18.95 6.43 -6.15
N PHE A 163 17.80 5.82 -6.48
CA PHE A 163 17.73 4.48 -7.05
C PHE A 163 17.39 4.45 -8.54
N GLY A 164 17.35 5.61 -9.21
CA GLY A 164 17.34 5.70 -10.68
C GLY A 164 16.23 4.94 -11.38
N GLY A 165 15.06 4.75 -10.74
CA GLY A 165 13.91 4.05 -11.30
C GLY A 165 13.85 2.55 -10.96
N GLU A 166 14.84 1.99 -10.25
CA GLU A 166 14.77 0.62 -9.70
C GLU A 166 13.73 0.53 -8.56
N LEU A 167 13.58 1.60 -7.78
CA LEU A 167 12.51 1.77 -6.80
C LEU A 167 11.35 2.54 -7.44
N LYS A 168 10.12 2.05 -7.27
CA LYS A 168 8.90 2.70 -7.71
C LYS A 168 8.13 3.31 -6.53
N CYS A 169 7.07 4.03 -6.82
CA CYS A 169 6.24 4.69 -5.82
C CYS A 169 4.85 4.04 -5.75
N VAL A 170 4.39 3.74 -4.55
CA VAL A 170 2.97 3.66 -4.22
C VAL A 170 2.57 5.03 -3.71
N PHE A 171 1.65 5.69 -4.39
CA PHE A 171 1.22 7.02 -4.02
C PHE A 171 -0.03 6.94 -3.15
N ASP A 172 0.12 7.14 -1.83
CA ASP A 172 -1.00 7.23 -0.89
C ASP A 172 -1.34 8.70 -0.62
N MET A 173 -2.48 9.12 -1.15
CA MET A 173 -2.94 10.51 -1.04
C MET A 173 -3.31 10.89 0.39
N GLY A 174 -3.94 9.95 1.14
CA GLY A 174 -4.37 10.19 2.51
C GLY A 174 -3.20 10.30 3.48
N ASN A 175 -2.16 9.50 3.27
CA ASN A 175 -0.94 9.58 4.10
C ASN A 175 -0.24 10.93 3.92
N PHE A 176 -0.18 11.49 2.70
CA PHE A 176 0.34 12.84 2.49
C PHE A 176 -0.49 13.89 3.25
N VAL A 177 -1.82 13.84 3.18
CA VAL A 177 -2.69 14.74 3.94
C VAL A 177 -2.41 14.65 5.44
N LEU A 178 -2.29 13.43 5.99
CA LEU A 178 -2.02 13.19 7.41
C LEU A 178 -0.63 13.68 7.86
N GLU A 179 0.33 13.76 6.95
CA GLU A 179 1.67 14.36 7.18
C GLU A 179 1.72 15.87 6.84
N GLY A 180 0.58 16.49 6.51
CA GLY A 180 0.48 17.92 6.21
C GLY A 180 1.00 18.31 4.82
N VAL A 181 1.14 17.35 3.92
CA VAL A 181 1.60 17.55 2.53
C VAL A 181 0.41 17.68 1.59
N GLU A 182 0.43 18.69 0.73
CA GLU A 182 -0.57 18.88 -0.32
C GLU A 182 -0.45 17.79 -1.41
N PRO A 183 -1.47 16.92 -1.62
CA PRO A 183 -1.33 15.75 -2.47
C PRO A 183 -1.11 16.05 -3.95
N TYR A 184 -1.69 17.13 -4.51
CA TYR A 184 -1.56 17.39 -5.93
C TYR A 184 -0.16 17.89 -6.33
N PRO A 185 0.48 18.84 -5.63
CA PRO A 185 1.89 19.15 -5.85
C PRO A 185 2.82 17.94 -5.64
N ALA A 186 2.56 17.11 -4.61
CA ALA A 186 3.30 15.87 -4.40
C ALA A 186 3.16 14.91 -5.59
N TYR A 187 1.94 14.77 -6.15
CA TYR A 187 1.69 14.00 -7.36
C TYR A 187 2.52 14.52 -8.54
N GLU A 188 2.51 15.84 -8.80
CA GLU A 188 3.29 16.43 -9.90
C GLU A 188 4.79 16.13 -9.75
N LEU A 189 5.31 16.13 -8.53
CA LEU A 189 6.70 15.83 -8.23
C LEU A 189 7.05 14.36 -8.45
N LEU A 190 6.13 13.43 -8.13
CA LEU A 190 6.40 12.00 -8.06
C LEU A 190 5.85 11.18 -9.25
N LYS A 191 4.95 11.75 -10.09
CA LYS A 191 4.16 11.04 -11.10
C LYS A 191 4.93 10.14 -12.05
N LYS A 192 6.20 10.44 -12.35
CA LYS A 192 7.04 9.65 -13.26
C LYS A 192 7.43 8.28 -12.70
N ASP A 193 7.39 8.12 -11.37
CA ASP A 193 7.82 6.91 -10.67
C ASP A 193 6.66 6.14 -10.03
N ILE A 194 5.42 6.67 -10.12
CA ILE A 194 4.23 6.01 -9.56
C ILE A 194 3.97 4.71 -10.33
N ALA A 195 3.95 3.59 -9.59
CA ALA A 195 3.54 2.30 -10.10
C ALA A 195 2.04 2.07 -9.92
N TYR A 196 1.49 2.48 -8.79
CA TYR A 196 0.07 2.40 -8.48
C TYR A 196 -0.29 3.31 -7.29
N PHE A 197 -1.59 3.40 -6.99
CA PHE A 197 -2.11 4.28 -5.96
C PHE A 197 -2.77 3.50 -4.82
N HIS A 198 -2.60 4.02 -3.60
CA HIS A 198 -3.50 3.71 -2.49
C HIS A 198 -4.56 4.80 -2.37
N ILE A 199 -5.80 4.37 -2.22
CA ILE A 199 -6.94 5.27 -2.11
C ILE A 199 -7.41 5.30 -0.65
N LYS A 200 -6.95 6.31 0.02
CA LYS A 200 -7.34 6.73 1.36
C LYS A 200 -7.65 8.21 1.29
N ASP A 201 -8.76 8.64 1.87
CA ASP A 201 -9.07 10.07 2.00
C ASP A 201 -8.95 10.52 3.45
N ALA A 202 -8.41 11.70 3.63
CA ALA A 202 -8.18 12.27 4.95
C ALA A 202 -8.41 13.77 4.94
N LEU A 203 -8.50 14.35 6.14
CA LEU A 203 -8.53 15.79 6.37
C LEU A 203 -7.21 16.24 6.99
N PHE A 204 -6.71 17.41 6.64
CA PHE A 204 -5.54 18.01 7.30
C PHE A 204 -5.71 18.15 8.83
N ALA A 205 -6.95 18.11 9.32
CA ALA A 205 -7.25 18.03 10.75
C ALA A 205 -6.93 16.66 11.39
N GLY A 206 -6.44 15.68 10.62
CA GLY A 206 -6.01 14.36 11.11
C GLY A 206 -7.09 13.27 11.09
N ALA A 207 -8.27 13.53 10.51
CA ALA A 207 -9.34 12.55 10.42
C ALA A 207 -9.29 11.79 9.09
N ILE A 208 -9.54 10.47 9.12
CA ILE A 208 -9.78 9.65 7.94
C ILE A 208 -11.26 9.72 7.58
N VAL A 209 -11.55 9.87 6.29
CA VAL A 209 -12.91 10.05 5.78
C VAL A 209 -13.16 9.19 4.55
N PRO A 210 -14.43 8.91 4.18
CA PRO A 210 -14.72 8.18 2.96
C PRO A 210 -14.19 8.91 1.71
N PRO A 211 -13.77 8.15 0.65
CA PRO A 211 -13.23 8.72 -0.58
C PRO A 211 -14.08 9.86 -1.17
N GLY A 212 -13.40 10.92 -1.62
CA GLY A 212 -14.05 12.08 -2.23
C GLY A 212 -14.61 13.12 -1.28
N LYS A 213 -14.33 12.99 0.01
CA LYS A 213 -14.86 13.95 0.98
C LYS A 213 -13.99 15.18 1.15
N ARG A 214 -12.65 15.12 0.85
CA ARG A 214 -11.92 16.40 0.88
C ARG A 214 -10.45 16.39 0.39
N ASP A 215 -9.47 16.35 1.31
CA ASP A 215 -8.18 17.00 1.08
C ASP A 215 -7.21 16.11 0.26
N ALA A 216 -7.51 14.81 0.12
CA ALA A 216 -6.71 13.91 -0.69
C ALA A 216 -6.80 14.15 -2.22
N ARG A 217 -7.76 14.95 -2.70
CA ARG A 217 -7.91 15.34 -4.12
C ARG A 217 -7.92 14.15 -5.09
N ILE A 218 -8.51 13.03 -4.66
CA ILE A 218 -8.47 11.74 -5.37
C ILE A 218 -8.88 11.87 -6.83
N LYS A 219 -10.05 12.45 -7.09
CA LYS A 219 -10.57 12.59 -8.46
C LYS A 219 -9.62 13.33 -9.38
N GLU A 220 -9.10 14.46 -8.92
CA GLU A 220 -8.25 15.33 -9.70
C GLU A 220 -6.92 14.66 -10.04
N ILE A 221 -6.31 13.98 -9.07
CA ILE A 221 -5.04 13.26 -9.26
C ILE A 221 -5.23 12.08 -10.21
N LEU A 222 -6.28 11.28 -10.03
CA LEU A 222 -6.52 10.12 -10.90
C LEU A 222 -6.85 10.54 -12.33
N GLN A 223 -7.62 11.63 -12.53
CA GLN A 223 -7.87 12.19 -13.86
C GLN A 223 -6.59 12.69 -14.53
N ALA A 224 -5.73 13.40 -13.78
CA ALA A 224 -4.44 13.85 -14.30
C ALA A 224 -3.54 12.67 -14.66
N HIS A 225 -3.52 11.63 -13.82
CA HIS A 225 -2.68 10.45 -14.08
C HIS A 225 -3.18 9.62 -15.27
N THR A 226 -4.48 9.47 -15.44
CA THR A 226 -5.08 8.81 -16.63
C THR A 226 -4.67 9.49 -17.94
N GLN A 227 -4.45 10.81 -17.93
CA GLN A 227 -3.95 11.54 -19.09
C GLN A 227 -2.43 11.44 -19.26
N TYR A 228 -1.69 11.28 -18.17
CA TYR A 228 -0.25 11.23 -18.14
C TYR A 228 0.31 9.82 -18.42
N ALA A 229 -0.26 8.79 -17.79
CA ALA A 229 0.21 7.42 -17.89
C ALA A 229 0.04 6.86 -19.31
N LYS A 230 0.98 5.99 -19.72
CA LYS A 230 0.93 5.30 -21.01
C LYS A 230 0.25 3.95 -20.93
N ASP A 231 0.37 3.31 -19.78
CA ASP A 231 -0.15 1.99 -19.48
C ASP A 231 -1.26 2.08 -18.43
N ASP A 232 -2.10 1.07 -18.36
CA ASP A 232 -3.11 0.92 -17.33
C ASP A 232 -2.45 0.78 -15.95
N PHE A 233 -3.12 1.25 -14.90
CA PHE A 233 -2.55 1.29 -13.56
C PHE A 233 -3.57 0.90 -12.50
N PHE A 234 -3.09 0.29 -11.43
CA PHE A 234 -3.93 -0.09 -10.29
C PHE A 234 -4.23 1.07 -9.36
N VAL A 235 -5.45 1.08 -8.84
CA VAL A 235 -5.83 1.83 -7.65
C VAL A 235 -6.31 0.86 -6.59
N SER A 236 -5.58 0.74 -5.48
CA SER A 236 -5.93 -0.13 -4.35
C SER A 236 -6.70 0.67 -3.31
N LEU A 237 -7.96 0.30 -3.09
CA LEU A 237 -8.79 0.89 -2.04
C LEU A 237 -8.26 0.47 -0.66
N GLU A 238 -7.89 1.45 0.17
CA GLU A 238 -7.39 1.30 1.54
C GLU A 238 -8.12 2.29 2.48
N PRO A 239 -9.41 2.10 2.75
CA PRO A 239 -10.24 3.15 3.33
C PRO A 239 -9.97 3.48 4.79
N HIS A 240 -9.47 2.54 5.60
CA HIS A 240 -9.21 2.70 7.04
C HIS A 240 -10.39 3.33 7.84
N LEU A 241 -11.62 3.08 7.38
CA LEU A 241 -12.83 3.68 7.97
C LEU A 241 -13.32 2.96 9.22
N GLN A 242 -12.84 1.74 9.45
CA GLN A 242 -13.21 0.92 10.61
C GLN A 242 -11.96 0.18 11.12
N LEU A 243 -11.92 -0.14 12.41
CA LEU A 243 -10.83 -0.92 12.98
C LEU A 243 -10.89 -2.36 12.47
N PHE A 244 -9.80 -2.83 11.89
CA PHE A 244 -9.61 -4.22 11.47
C PHE A 244 -8.40 -4.84 12.18
N SER A 245 -8.30 -6.16 12.18
CA SER A 245 -7.32 -6.91 13.01
C SER A 245 -5.86 -6.51 12.79
N GLY A 246 -5.50 -6.03 11.60
CA GLY A 246 -4.14 -5.59 11.25
C GLY A 246 -3.86 -4.11 11.49
N LEU A 247 -4.87 -3.25 11.69
CA LEU A 247 -4.67 -1.79 11.67
C LEU A 247 -3.70 -1.28 12.73
N ASN A 248 -3.80 -1.77 13.96
CA ASN A 248 -2.88 -1.38 15.04
C ASN A 248 -1.42 -1.81 14.77
N GLN A 249 -1.23 -2.91 14.04
CA GLN A 249 0.10 -3.39 13.65
C GLN A 249 0.69 -2.51 12.53
N LEU A 250 -0.15 -2.00 11.64
CA LEU A 250 0.26 -1.20 10.49
C LEU A 250 0.61 0.23 10.87
N THR A 251 -0.23 0.88 11.67
CA THR A 251 -0.16 2.34 11.85
C THR A 251 0.44 2.77 13.17
N GLY A 252 0.23 2.02 14.25
CA GLY A 252 0.63 2.40 15.60
C GLY A 252 0.04 3.74 16.07
N ARG A 253 -0.97 4.27 15.37
CA ARG A 253 -1.72 5.49 15.69
C ARG A 253 -3.20 5.14 15.84
N GLY A 254 -3.90 5.80 16.78
CA GLY A 254 -5.35 5.85 16.74
C GLY A 254 -5.76 6.89 15.69
N PHE A 255 -6.65 6.53 14.78
CA PHE A 255 -7.25 7.49 13.86
C PHE A 255 -8.55 8.00 14.43
N ASP A 256 -8.75 9.32 14.37
CA ASP A 256 -10.07 9.91 14.63
C ASP A 256 -10.89 9.77 13.34
N ASN A 257 -11.92 8.92 13.41
CA ASN A 257 -12.85 8.76 12.30
C ASN A 257 -14.21 9.33 12.71
N PRO A 258 -14.64 10.46 12.14
CA PRO A 258 -15.94 11.04 12.40
C PRO A 258 -17.11 10.22 11.87
N TYR A 259 -16.84 9.29 10.93
CA TYR A 259 -17.83 8.37 10.36
C TYR A 259 -17.87 7.09 11.18
N LYS A 260 -19.07 6.69 11.58
CA LYS A 260 -19.27 5.44 12.33
C LYS A 260 -20.05 4.48 11.47
N TYR A 261 -19.49 3.30 11.31
CA TYR A 261 -20.10 2.21 10.55
C TYR A 261 -20.42 1.04 11.48
N GLU A 262 -21.45 0.27 11.12
CA GLU A 262 -21.89 -0.90 11.89
C GLU A 262 -20.91 -2.07 11.80
N SER A 263 -20.18 -2.17 10.69
CA SER A 263 -19.22 -3.25 10.45
C SER A 263 -18.11 -2.83 9.45
N LEU A 264 -17.05 -3.64 9.36
CA LEU A 264 -16.02 -3.55 8.32
C LEU A 264 -16.64 -3.58 6.92
N THR A 265 -17.53 -4.54 6.69
CA THR A 265 -18.23 -4.72 5.42
C THR A 265 -18.96 -3.45 4.97
N VAL A 266 -19.80 -2.88 5.84
CA VAL A 266 -20.57 -1.66 5.53
C VAL A 266 -19.64 -0.48 5.25
N ALA A 267 -18.55 -0.33 6.02
CA ALA A 267 -17.56 0.72 5.80
C ALA A 267 -16.86 0.58 4.44
N PHE A 268 -16.47 -0.64 4.11
CA PHE A 268 -15.78 -0.94 2.85
C PHE A 268 -16.69 -0.78 1.63
N GLU A 269 -17.93 -1.24 1.70
CA GLU A 269 -18.94 -1.08 0.66
C GLU A 269 -19.23 0.40 0.36
N ASP A 270 -19.38 1.21 1.40
CA ASP A 270 -19.56 2.67 1.26
C ASP A 270 -18.34 3.34 0.60
N ALA A 271 -17.13 2.95 1.00
CA ALA A 271 -15.90 3.44 0.39
C ALA A 271 -15.78 3.03 -1.09
N THR A 272 -16.09 1.77 -1.40
CA THR A 272 -16.08 1.25 -2.78
C THR A 272 -17.06 2.01 -3.67
N LYS A 273 -18.30 2.19 -3.20
CA LYS A 273 -19.31 2.96 -3.92
C LYS A 273 -18.86 4.39 -4.20
N LYS A 274 -18.33 5.08 -3.18
CA LYS A 274 -17.86 6.45 -3.31
C LYS A 274 -16.67 6.58 -4.26
N LEU A 275 -15.72 5.63 -4.20
CA LEU A 275 -14.59 5.66 -5.14
C LEU A 275 -15.08 5.48 -6.58
N ARG A 276 -16.00 4.55 -6.85
CA ARG A 276 -16.57 4.37 -8.18
C ARG A 276 -17.28 5.61 -8.71
N GLU A 277 -18.01 6.32 -7.85
CA GLU A 277 -18.65 7.59 -8.20
C GLU A 277 -17.63 8.70 -8.56
N LEU A 278 -16.40 8.61 -8.04
CA LEU A 278 -15.33 9.58 -8.35
C LEU A 278 -14.62 9.29 -9.67
N ILE A 279 -14.39 8.02 -9.96
CA ILE A 279 -13.60 7.61 -11.14
C ILE A 279 -14.46 7.41 -12.40
N GLY A 280 -15.79 7.41 -12.25
CA GLY A 280 -16.77 7.38 -13.35
C GLY A 280 -17.14 6.03 -13.80
#